data_726bd8f5ea74d133e7d91793077497e1
#
_entry.id   726bd8f5ea74d133e7d91793077497e1
#
_cell.length_a   1.000
_cell.length_b   1.000
_cell.length_c   1.000
_cell.angle_alpha   90.00
_cell.angle_beta   90.00
_cell.angle_gamma   90.00
#
_symmetry.space_group_name_H-M   'P 1'
#
loop_
_entity.id
_entity.type
_entity.pdbx_description
1 polymer ?
#
loop_
_entity_poly.entity_id
_entity_poly.type
_entity_poly.pdbx_seq_one_letter_code
_entity_poly.pdbx_strand_id
1 'polypeptide(L)'
;RDVAPSRGLGDVYKRQGYGLPSIGGKDSMSGTFNHIDVPPTLVSFAVDVAKLKDVVSPELKNTGDKLVWIHLPVDAHLLPEYEGVMETYRKLHEDMQNGRVKAAYVVDRQGIAAAVSKMAFGNALGVTIEHNVDERDLFTPYIADLICEVPAEKVGELASTYTVIGEVTDKPVLSYKDTEITIREAVSAWNKPLEKVFKTVSGAELPEVDALNVAAADENGIVADSCYQAKSIHVCSHKLAQPTVFIPVFPGTNCEYDSTRAFERAGAKVITQVFSNLSAEDIRGSVDAFEKVINQAQIIMFPGGFSAGDEPDGSAKFFATAFQNAKIKEAVT
;
A
#
# COMPACT_ATOMS: atom_id res chain seq x y z
N ARG A 1 -22.24 -5.66 4.93
CA ARG A 1 -22.71 -4.52 5.76
C ARG A 1 -23.20 -3.45 4.82
N ASP A 2 -24.49 -3.47 4.51
CA ASP A 2 -25.11 -2.52 3.59
C ASP A 2 -25.56 -1.27 4.34
N VAL A 3 -24.61 -0.54 4.91
CA VAL A 3 -24.90 0.74 5.58
C VAL A 3 -25.19 1.84 4.54
N ALA A 4 -24.87 1.59 3.29
CA ALA A 4 -25.25 2.42 2.16
C ALA A 4 -25.54 1.54 0.94
N PRO A 5 -26.78 1.10 0.70
CA PRO A 5 -27.14 0.19 -0.39
C PRO A 5 -26.64 0.64 -1.75
N SER A 6 -26.64 1.95 -2.02
CA SER A 6 -26.15 2.52 -3.28
C SER A 6 -24.64 2.37 -3.49
N ARG A 7 -23.83 2.32 -2.41
CA ARG A 7 -22.38 2.12 -2.50
C ARG A 7 -22.04 0.64 -2.68
N GLY A 8 -22.73 -0.24 -1.96
CA GLY A 8 -22.54 -1.69 -2.08
C GLY A 8 -22.89 -2.20 -3.47
N LEU A 9 -23.99 -1.76 -4.05
CA LEU A 9 -24.41 -2.13 -5.40
C LEU A 9 -23.42 -1.65 -6.48
N GLY A 10 -22.87 -0.45 -6.34
CA GLY A 10 -21.87 0.07 -7.29
C GLY A 10 -20.58 -0.76 -7.28
N ASP A 11 -20.12 -1.20 -6.13
CA ASP A 11 -18.91 -2.04 -5.99
C ASP A 11 -19.14 -3.46 -6.56
N VAL A 12 -20.28 -4.07 -6.26
CA VAL A 12 -20.67 -5.37 -6.82
C VAL A 12 -20.75 -5.32 -8.34
N TYR A 13 -21.39 -4.30 -8.90
CA TYR A 13 -21.53 -4.14 -10.33
C TYR A 13 -20.18 -3.98 -11.05
N LYS A 14 -19.28 -3.17 -10.51
CA LYS A 14 -17.93 -2.98 -11.06
C LYS A 14 -17.12 -4.27 -11.01
N ARG A 15 -17.19 -5.01 -9.91
CA ARG A 15 -16.48 -6.29 -9.78
C ARG A 15 -16.97 -7.34 -10.75
N GLN A 16 -18.27 -7.40 -10.99
CA GLN A 16 -18.86 -8.28 -11.99
C GLN A 16 -18.38 -7.93 -13.40
N GLY A 17 -18.30 -6.63 -13.73
CA GLY A 17 -17.83 -6.14 -15.03
C GLY A 17 -16.37 -6.53 -15.32
N TYR A 18 -15.51 -6.58 -14.29
CA TYR A 18 -14.10 -6.98 -14.43
C TYR A 18 -13.86 -8.47 -14.16
N GLY A 19 -14.85 -9.22 -13.71
CA GLY A 19 -14.68 -10.64 -13.34
C GLY A 19 -13.72 -10.87 -12.17
N LEU A 20 -13.44 -9.83 -11.36
CA LEU A 20 -12.46 -9.90 -10.27
C LEU A 20 -13.15 -10.23 -8.94
N PRO A 21 -12.68 -11.26 -8.21
CA PRO A 21 -13.13 -11.50 -6.85
C PRO A 21 -12.54 -10.48 -5.89
N SER A 22 -13.39 -9.79 -5.14
CA SER A 22 -12.92 -9.00 -4.00
C SER A 22 -12.72 -9.91 -2.80
N ILE A 23 -11.57 -9.79 -2.16
CA ILE A 23 -11.24 -10.56 -0.94
C ILE A 23 -11.54 -9.78 0.33
N GLY A 24 -11.82 -8.49 0.24
CA GLY A 24 -12.10 -7.63 1.36
C GLY A 24 -12.27 -6.19 0.94
N GLY A 25 -12.57 -5.35 1.91
CA GLY A 25 -12.72 -3.92 1.74
C GLY A 25 -12.50 -3.21 3.06
N LYS A 26 -12.31 -1.90 2.99
CA LYS A 26 -12.22 -1.02 4.13
C LYS A 26 -13.10 0.20 3.90
N ASP A 27 -14.03 0.43 4.81
CA ASP A 27 -14.75 1.69 4.90
C ASP A 27 -13.95 2.61 5.81
N SER A 28 -13.56 3.79 5.33
CA SER A 28 -13.08 4.81 6.23
C SER A 28 -14.28 5.43 6.97
N MET A 29 -14.11 5.74 8.24
CA MET A 29 -15.09 6.56 8.95
C MET A 29 -15.16 7.92 8.29
N SER A 30 -16.38 8.35 7.93
CA SER A 30 -16.66 9.75 7.66
C SER A 30 -16.93 10.44 9.00
N GLY A 31 -16.32 11.56 9.23
CA GLY A 31 -16.52 12.31 10.47
C GLY A 31 -15.55 13.48 10.58
N THR A 32 -15.74 14.26 11.63
CA THR A 32 -14.87 15.40 11.94
C THR A 32 -14.09 15.11 13.20
N PHE A 33 -12.78 15.26 13.14
CA PHE A 33 -11.90 15.24 14.30
C PHE A 33 -11.21 16.60 14.44
N ASN A 34 -11.56 17.36 15.47
CA ASN A 34 -11.15 18.76 15.62
C ASN A 34 -11.52 19.61 14.39
N HIS A 35 -10.52 19.94 13.55
CA HIS A 35 -10.67 20.71 12.31
C HIS A 35 -10.41 19.90 11.05
N ILE A 36 -10.35 18.57 11.18
CA ILE A 36 -10.10 17.65 10.07
C ILE A 36 -11.40 16.93 9.75
N ASP A 37 -11.89 17.15 8.52
CA ASP A 37 -13.02 16.40 7.98
C ASP A 37 -12.51 15.19 7.21
N VAL A 38 -12.94 13.99 7.62
CA VAL A 38 -12.60 12.75 6.94
C VAL A 38 -13.63 12.48 5.85
N PRO A 39 -13.27 12.50 4.57
CA PRO A 39 -14.21 12.21 3.50
C PRO A 39 -14.60 10.72 3.52
N PRO A 40 -15.84 10.40 3.16
CA PRO A 40 -16.26 9.01 3.02
C PRO A 40 -15.45 8.33 1.92
N THR A 41 -14.72 7.28 2.27
CA THR A 41 -13.82 6.57 1.34
C THR A 41 -14.15 5.09 1.36
N LEU A 42 -14.34 4.49 0.19
CA LEU A 42 -14.49 3.05 0.00
C LEU A 42 -13.20 2.49 -0.60
N VAL A 43 -12.63 1.50 0.06
CA VAL A 43 -11.46 0.77 -0.43
C VAL A 43 -11.87 -0.67 -0.70
N SER A 44 -11.54 -1.17 -1.88
CA SER A 44 -11.78 -2.56 -2.29
C SER A 44 -10.46 -3.25 -2.59
N PHE A 45 -10.31 -4.48 -2.11
CA PHE A 45 -9.12 -5.29 -2.30
C PHE A 45 -9.42 -6.48 -3.19
N ALA A 46 -8.56 -6.70 -4.20
CA ALA A 46 -8.53 -7.90 -5.01
C ALA A 46 -7.12 -8.50 -4.96
N VAL A 47 -7.00 -9.81 -5.14
CA VAL A 47 -5.72 -10.53 -5.15
C VAL A 47 -5.63 -11.35 -6.40
N ASP A 48 -4.47 -11.30 -7.04
CA ASP A 48 -4.11 -12.16 -8.16
C ASP A 48 -2.69 -12.69 -7.98
N VAL A 49 -2.31 -13.68 -8.79
CA VAL A 49 -0.99 -14.31 -8.78
C VAL A 49 -0.30 -14.03 -10.10
N ALA A 50 0.84 -13.36 -10.05
CA ALA A 50 1.67 -13.08 -11.20
C ALA A 50 3.07 -13.71 -11.07
N LYS A 51 3.73 -13.96 -12.21
CA LYS A 51 5.15 -14.33 -12.20
C LYS A 51 5.97 -13.07 -12.05
N LEU A 52 6.92 -13.08 -11.12
CA LEU A 52 7.78 -11.92 -10.84
C LEU A 52 8.46 -11.36 -12.10
N LYS A 53 8.88 -12.22 -13.02
CA LYS A 53 9.50 -11.80 -14.28
C LYS A 53 8.60 -10.99 -15.23
N ASP A 54 7.28 -11.08 -15.05
CA ASP A 54 6.28 -10.42 -15.89
C ASP A 54 5.77 -9.11 -15.23
N VAL A 55 6.30 -8.77 -14.04
CA VAL A 55 5.96 -7.54 -13.33
C VAL A 55 6.84 -6.39 -13.84
N VAL A 56 6.22 -5.28 -14.22
CA VAL A 56 6.92 -4.03 -14.55
C VAL A 56 6.69 -3.01 -13.44
N SER A 57 7.71 -2.22 -13.15
CA SER A 57 7.61 -1.13 -12.15
C SER A 57 7.30 0.21 -12.83
N PRO A 58 6.86 1.23 -12.08
CA PRO A 58 6.41 2.47 -12.68
C PRO A 58 7.51 3.44 -13.12
N GLU A 59 8.72 3.34 -12.56
CA GLU A 59 9.79 4.28 -12.87
C GLU A 59 10.38 4.07 -14.27
N LEU A 60 10.74 5.16 -14.95
CA LEU A 60 11.40 5.14 -16.27
C LEU A 60 12.76 4.45 -16.21
N LYS A 61 13.12 3.72 -17.26
CA LYS A 61 14.32 2.85 -17.31
C LYS A 61 15.42 3.35 -18.24
N ASN A 62 15.08 3.74 -19.45
CA ASN A 62 16.07 3.96 -20.48
C ASN A 62 15.82 5.23 -21.29
N THR A 63 16.87 6.00 -21.49
CA THR A 63 16.87 7.12 -22.43
C THR A 63 16.64 6.64 -23.87
N GLY A 64 15.85 7.38 -24.62
CA GLY A 64 15.46 7.06 -26.00
C GLY A 64 14.22 6.19 -26.14
N ASP A 65 13.74 5.59 -25.05
CA ASP A 65 12.48 4.88 -25.07
C ASP A 65 11.29 5.85 -25.25
N LYS A 66 10.22 5.37 -25.87
CA LYS A 66 9.03 6.17 -26.11
C LYS A 66 8.03 6.03 -24.97
N LEU A 67 7.33 7.12 -24.69
CA LEU A 67 6.16 7.10 -23.85
C LEU A 67 4.92 6.94 -24.71
N VAL A 68 4.13 5.94 -24.41
CA VAL A 68 2.87 5.69 -25.09
C VAL A 68 1.72 5.80 -24.11
N TRP A 69 0.63 6.42 -24.55
CA TRP A 69 -0.61 6.50 -23.84
C TRP A 69 -1.59 5.44 -24.36
N ILE A 70 -2.09 4.62 -23.47
CA ILE A 70 -3.10 3.62 -23.73
C ILE A 70 -4.40 4.13 -23.13
N HIS A 71 -5.31 4.58 -24.01
CA HIS A 71 -6.61 5.10 -23.61
C HIS A 71 -7.62 3.96 -23.50
N LEU A 72 -8.36 3.94 -22.39
CA LEU A 72 -9.39 2.95 -22.15
C LEU A 72 -10.72 3.38 -22.75
N PRO A 73 -11.50 2.47 -23.34
CA PRO A 73 -12.81 2.77 -23.85
C PRO A 73 -13.79 3.10 -22.71
N VAL A 74 -14.44 4.26 -22.85
CA VAL A 74 -15.47 4.74 -21.93
C VAL A 74 -16.71 5.15 -22.70
N ASP A 75 -17.87 5.03 -22.06
CA ASP A 75 -19.15 5.48 -22.63
C ASP A 75 -19.33 7.01 -22.55
N ALA A 76 -20.45 7.51 -23.02
CA ALA A 76 -20.80 8.94 -22.99
C ALA A 76 -20.91 9.53 -21.56
N HIS A 77 -20.95 8.70 -20.55
CA HIS A 77 -20.98 9.08 -19.13
C HIS A 77 -19.63 8.89 -18.44
N LEU A 78 -18.56 8.63 -19.21
CA LEU A 78 -17.20 8.33 -18.73
C LEU A 78 -17.14 7.05 -17.85
N LEU A 79 -18.08 6.13 -18.02
CA LEU A 79 -18.02 4.82 -17.39
C LEU A 79 -17.27 3.85 -18.29
N PRO A 80 -16.49 2.91 -17.71
CA PRO A 80 -15.71 1.96 -18.50
C PRO A 80 -16.60 1.02 -19.32
N GLU A 81 -16.28 0.86 -20.59
CA GLU A 81 -16.84 -0.18 -21.43
C GLU A 81 -16.11 -1.49 -21.13
N TYR A 82 -16.65 -2.29 -20.21
CA TYR A 82 -15.94 -3.42 -19.58
C TYR A 82 -15.28 -4.38 -20.57
N GLU A 83 -15.96 -4.77 -21.63
CA GLU A 83 -15.40 -5.70 -22.63
C GLU A 83 -14.17 -5.08 -23.33
N GLY A 84 -14.28 -3.83 -23.75
CA GLY A 84 -13.18 -3.11 -24.40
C GLY A 84 -12.00 -2.87 -23.45
N VAL A 85 -12.29 -2.53 -22.19
CA VAL A 85 -11.28 -2.36 -21.15
C VAL A 85 -10.53 -3.67 -20.87
N MET A 86 -11.25 -4.77 -20.71
CA MET A 86 -10.65 -6.08 -20.47
C MET A 86 -9.81 -6.54 -21.66
N GLU A 87 -10.25 -6.29 -22.90
CA GLU A 87 -9.45 -6.59 -24.08
C GLU A 87 -8.19 -5.73 -24.16
N THR A 88 -8.27 -4.45 -23.79
CA THR A 88 -7.11 -3.55 -23.72
C THR A 88 -6.10 -4.05 -22.69
N TYR A 89 -6.55 -4.42 -21.49
CA TYR A 89 -5.67 -4.97 -20.45
C TYR A 89 -5.06 -6.31 -20.84
N ARG A 90 -5.82 -7.17 -21.54
CA ARG A 90 -5.28 -8.44 -22.04
C ARG A 90 -4.13 -8.21 -23.04
N LYS A 91 -4.29 -7.28 -23.98
CA LYS A 91 -3.24 -6.90 -24.93
C LYS A 91 -2.03 -6.28 -24.24
N LEU A 92 -2.26 -5.38 -23.29
CA LEU A 92 -1.19 -4.78 -22.50
C LEU A 92 -0.42 -5.82 -21.69
N HIS A 93 -1.11 -6.78 -21.09
CA HIS A 93 -0.45 -7.88 -20.38
C HIS A 93 0.42 -8.74 -21.34
N GLU A 94 -0.06 -8.99 -22.56
CA GLU A 94 0.72 -9.64 -23.60
C GLU A 94 1.97 -8.83 -23.97
N ASP A 95 1.84 -7.51 -24.10
CA ASP A 95 2.96 -6.62 -24.39
C ASP A 95 4.01 -6.64 -23.25
N MET A 96 3.56 -6.67 -21.98
CA MET A 96 4.44 -6.82 -20.82
C MET A 96 5.17 -8.17 -20.80
N GLN A 97 4.44 -9.26 -21.04
CA GLN A 97 5.03 -10.62 -21.06
C GLN A 97 6.07 -10.80 -22.17
N ASN A 98 5.89 -10.11 -23.30
CA ASN A 98 6.83 -10.14 -24.42
C ASN A 98 7.97 -9.10 -24.27
N GLY A 99 8.06 -8.40 -23.14
CA GLY A 99 9.09 -7.40 -22.89
C GLY A 99 9.04 -6.21 -23.83
N ARG A 100 7.84 -5.86 -24.33
CA ARG A 100 7.60 -4.65 -25.14
C ARG A 100 7.39 -3.43 -24.25
N VAL A 101 6.90 -3.63 -23.03
CA VAL A 101 6.69 -2.58 -22.02
C VAL A 101 7.69 -2.74 -20.91
N LYS A 102 8.46 -1.69 -20.58
CA LYS A 102 9.46 -1.67 -19.51
C LYS A 102 8.97 -1.05 -18.22
N ALA A 103 8.10 -0.05 -18.31
CA ALA A 103 7.47 0.59 -17.18
C ALA A 103 6.02 0.95 -17.52
N ALA A 104 5.15 0.99 -16.51
CA ALA A 104 3.76 1.38 -16.68
C ALA A 104 3.24 2.11 -15.44
N TYR A 105 2.44 3.15 -15.66
CA TYR A 105 1.79 3.91 -14.59
C TYR A 105 0.33 4.20 -14.94
N VAL A 106 -0.55 4.06 -13.96
CA VAL A 106 -1.98 4.33 -14.13
C VAL A 106 -2.25 5.83 -14.00
N VAL A 107 -2.96 6.39 -14.95
CA VAL A 107 -3.41 7.80 -14.91
C VAL A 107 -4.50 7.94 -13.84
N ASP A 108 -4.31 8.87 -12.95
CA ASP A 108 -5.25 9.23 -11.89
C ASP A 108 -5.98 10.56 -12.19
N ARG A 109 -6.67 11.09 -11.19
CA ARG A 109 -7.38 12.37 -11.27
C ARG A 109 -6.50 13.58 -11.60
N GLN A 110 -5.17 13.44 -11.52
CA GLN A 110 -4.22 14.51 -11.79
C GLN A 110 -3.75 14.51 -13.26
N GLY A 111 -4.20 13.55 -14.06
CA GLY A 111 -3.94 13.48 -15.50
C GLY A 111 -2.58 12.91 -15.90
N ILE A 112 -2.31 12.94 -17.18
CA ILE A 112 -1.10 12.38 -17.82
C ILE A 112 0.17 13.08 -17.31
N ALA A 113 0.15 14.40 -17.16
CA ALA A 113 1.32 15.16 -16.71
C ALA A 113 1.83 14.70 -15.35
N ALA A 114 0.91 14.43 -14.41
CA ALA A 114 1.27 13.89 -13.10
C ALA A 114 1.78 12.45 -13.18
N ALA A 115 1.17 11.60 -14.01
CA ALA A 115 1.61 10.23 -14.22
C ALA A 115 3.05 10.19 -14.77
N VAL A 116 3.33 10.95 -15.83
CA VAL A 116 4.67 11.07 -16.42
C VAL A 116 5.69 11.61 -15.41
N SER A 117 5.30 12.63 -14.63
CA SER A 117 6.19 13.19 -13.59
C SER A 117 6.57 12.14 -12.55
N LYS A 118 5.60 11.36 -12.07
CA LYS A 118 5.85 10.29 -11.07
C LYS A 118 6.73 9.17 -11.64
N MET A 119 6.56 8.82 -12.92
CA MET A 119 7.44 7.86 -13.59
C MET A 119 8.88 8.37 -13.68
N ALA A 120 9.06 9.67 -13.87
CA ALA A 120 10.37 10.32 -13.99
C ALA A 120 11.13 10.40 -12.65
N PHE A 121 10.43 10.43 -11.50
CA PHE A 121 11.03 10.67 -10.17
C PHE A 121 12.01 9.57 -9.76
N GLY A 122 11.70 8.30 -10.03
CA GLY A 122 12.43 7.15 -9.50
C GLY A 122 13.89 7.10 -9.92
N ASN A 123 14.16 7.26 -11.20
CA ASN A 123 15.50 7.22 -11.77
C ASN A 123 15.99 8.60 -12.26
N ALA A 124 15.23 9.66 -11.94
CA ALA A 124 15.54 11.03 -12.37
C ALA A 124 15.76 11.19 -13.88
N LEU A 125 15.10 10.37 -14.70
CA LEU A 125 15.11 10.47 -16.14
C LEU A 125 14.11 11.54 -16.59
N GLY A 126 14.52 12.40 -17.52
CA GLY A 126 13.67 13.43 -18.07
C GLY A 126 12.70 12.90 -19.12
N VAL A 127 11.77 13.75 -19.50
CA VAL A 127 10.80 13.45 -20.55
C VAL A 127 10.58 14.67 -21.42
N THR A 128 10.58 14.47 -22.73
CA THR A 128 10.08 15.45 -23.69
C THR A 128 8.73 14.99 -24.21
N ILE A 129 7.69 15.76 -23.93
CA ILE A 129 6.33 15.48 -24.44
C ILE A 129 6.20 16.02 -25.85
N GLU A 130 5.58 15.25 -26.73
CA GLU A 130 5.36 15.61 -28.13
C GLU A 130 4.50 16.88 -28.26
N HIS A 131 4.84 17.77 -29.17
CA HIS A 131 4.15 19.06 -29.38
C HIS A 131 2.71 18.92 -29.85
N ASN A 132 2.35 17.80 -30.46
CA ASN A 132 1.01 17.50 -30.97
C ASN A 132 0.05 16.96 -29.88
N VAL A 133 0.53 16.68 -28.67
CA VAL A 133 -0.33 16.33 -27.53
C VAL A 133 -1.09 17.60 -27.13
N ASP A 134 -2.43 17.48 -26.99
CA ASP A 134 -3.23 18.60 -26.52
C ASP A 134 -2.95 18.88 -25.05
N GLU A 135 -2.77 20.15 -24.70
CA GLU A 135 -2.54 20.55 -23.31
C GLU A 135 -3.68 20.09 -22.37
N ARG A 136 -4.91 20.05 -22.89
CA ARG A 136 -6.06 19.56 -22.12
C ARG A 136 -5.89 18.10 -21.73
N ASP A 137 -5.37 17.26 -22.63
CA ASP A 137 -5.17 15.83 -22.37
C ASP A 137 -4.17 15.61 -21.24
N LEU A 138 -3.17 16.49 -21.11
CA LEU A 138 -2.18 16.40 -20.03
C LEU A 138 -2.79 16.52 -18.64
N PHE A 139 -3.89 17.26 -18.50
CA PHE A 139 -4.52 17.55 -17.21
C PHE A 139 -5.95 16.97 -17.08
N THR A 140 -6.44 16.30 -18.12
CA THR A 140 -7.73 15.62 -18.06
C THR A 140 -7.61 14.34 -17.21
N PRO A 141 -8.57 14.09 -16.29
CA PRO A 141 -8.55 12.90 -15.44
C PRO A 141 -9.01 11.64 -16.19
N TYR A 142 -8.23 11.18 -17.13
CA TYR A 142 -8.45 9.89 -17.82
C TYR A 142 -8.17 8.73 -16.86
N ILE A 143 -9.04 8.56 -15.89
CA ILE A 143 -8.87 7.62 -14.78
C ILE A 143 -8.76 6.20 -15.31
N ALA A 144 -7.72 5.50 -14.87
CA ALA A 144 -7.35 4.13 -15.23
C ALA A 144 -6.72 3.94 -16.61
N ASP A 145 -6.58 4.99 -17.44
CA ASP A 145 -5.67 4.96 -18.58
C ASP A 145 -4.23 4.65 -18.13
N LEU A 146 -3.38 4.22 -19.04
CA LEU A 146 -2.01 3.90 -18.71
C LEU A 146 -1.01 4.68 -19.56
N ILE A 147 0.07 5.08 -18.92
CA ILE A 147 1.29 5.54 -19.59
C ILE A 147 2.31 4.43 -19.51
N CYS A 148 2.87 4.03 -20.64
CA CYS A 148 3.86 2.97 -20.71
C CYS A 148 5.17 3.47 -21.35
N GLU A 149 6.31 3.01 -20.83
CA GLU A 149 7.60 3.15 -21.45
C GLU A 149 7.85 1.95 -22.36
N VAL A 150 8.21 2.21 -23.61
CA VAL A 150 8.37 1.21 -24.65
C VAL A 150 9.68 1.48 -25.42
N PRO A 151 10.56 0.47 -25.62
CA PRO A 151 11.72 0.63 -26.50
C PRO A 151 11.31 1.17 -27.87
N ALA A 152 12.03 2.16 -28.38
CA ALA A 152 11.66 2.84 -29.61
C ALA A 152 11.45 1.88 -30.78
N GLU A 153 12.28 0.84 -30.87
CA GLU A 153 12.20 -0.20 -31.91
C GLU A 153 11.01 -1.15 -31.75
N LYS A 154 10.41 -1.22 -30.56
CA LYS A 154 9.27 -2.12 -30.26
C LYS A 154 7.91 -1.45 -30.30
N VAL A 155 7.86 -0.13 -30.48
CA VAL A 155 6.59 0.60 -30.50
C VAL A 155 5.64 0.03 -31.56
N GLY A 156 6.14 -0.28 -32.75
CA GLY A 156 5.34 -0.85 -33.84
C GLY A 156 4.89 -2.30 -33.62
N GLU A 157 5.38 -2.97 -32.58
CA GLU A 157 5.06 -4.36 -32.25
C GLU A 157 3.95 -4.49 -31.18
N LEU A 158 3.51 -3.36 -30.59
CA LEU A 158 2.49 -3.37 -29.53
C LEU A 158 1.18 -3.96 -30.03
N ALA A 159 0.63 -4.90 -29.26
CA ALA A 159 -0.70 -5.44 -29.47
C ALA A 159 -1.80 -4.46 -29.03
N SER A 160 -1.49 -3.61 -28.05
CA SER A 160 -2.37 -2.55 -27.53
C SER A 160 -2.55 -1.42 -28.54
N THR A 161 -3.72 -0.77 -28.52
CA THR A 161 -3.91 0.51 -29.23
C THR A 161 -3.28 1.62 -28.37
N TYR A 162 -2.47 2.46 -28.99
CA TYR A 162 -1.68 3.47 -28.28
C TYR A 162 -1.56 4.77 -29.05
N THR A 163 -1.18 5.81 -28.33
CA THR A 163 -0.70 7.09 -28.87
C THR A 163 0.68 7.39 -28.32
N VAL A 164 1.65 7.67 -29.18
CA VAL A 164 2.98 8.13 -28.73
C VAL A 164 2.81 9.57 -28.22
N ILE A 165 3.25 9.82 -26.98
CA ILE A 165 3.09 11.11 -26.31
C ILE A 165 4.43 11.76 -25.94
N GLY A 166 5.54 11.05 -26.04
CA GLY A 166 6.84 11.59 -25.66
C GLY A 166 7.99 10.60 -25.76
N GLU A 167 9.14 11.07 -25.30
CA GLU A 167 10.40 10.32 -25.28
C GLU A 167 11.10 10.53 -23.94
N VAL A 168 11.73 9.48 -23.43
CA VAL A 168 12.56 9.53 -22.23
C VAL A 168 13.94 10.11 -22.58
N THR A 169 14.42 11.06 -21.78
CA THR A 169 15.69 11.76 -21.99
C THR A 169 16.62 11.62 -20.78
N ASP A 170 17.92 11.80 -21.00
CA ASP A 170 18.95 11.79 -19.94
C ASP A 170 18.99 13.10 -19.13
N LYS A 171 18.52 14.20 -19.70
CA LYS A 171 18.44 15.48 -19.00
C LYS A 171 17.27 15.43 -17.99
N PRO A 172 17.49 15.61 -16.65
CA PRO A 172 16.46 15.46 -15.63
C PRO A 172 15.46 16.63 -15.62
N VAL A 173 14.74 16.76 -16.73
CA VAL A 173 13.79 17.85 -17.01
C VAL A 173 12.55 17.27 -17.68
N LEU A 174 11.39 17.72 -17.24
CA LEU A 174 10.12 17.51 -17.93
C LEU A 174 9.90 18.70 -18.87
N SER A 175 9.81 18.44 -20.17
CA SER A 175 9.63 19.49 -21.17
C SER A 175 8.39 19.26 -22.03
N TYR A 176 7.65 20.33 -22.24
CA TYR A 176 6.51 20.39 -23.14
C TYR A 176 6.43 21.77 -23.79
N LYS A 177 6.52 21.82 -25.10
CA LYS A 177 6.63 23.09 -25.87
C LYS A 177 7.75 23.97 -25.30
N ASP A 178 7.44 25.18 -24.91
CA ASP A 178 8.39 26.16 -24.35
C ASP A 178 8.55 26.07 -22.82
N THR A 179 7.91 25.08 -22.18
CA THR A 179 7.94 24.91 -20.73
C THR A 179 8.90 23.80 -20.35
N GLU A 180 9.82 24.11 -19.45
CA GLU A 180 10.72 23.13 -18.80
C GLU A 180 10.58 23.21 -17.28
N ILE A 181 10.51 22.04 -16.63
CA ILE A 181 10.45 21.90 -15.18
C ILE A 181 11.49 20.85 -14.79
N THR A 182 12.40 21.19 -13.90
CA THR A 182 13.37 20.19 -13.42
C THR A 182 12.68 19.12 -12.57
N ILE A 183 13.19 17.89 -12.60
CA ILE A 183 12.69 16.81 -11.76
C ILE A 183 12.74 17.23 -10.28
N ARG A 184 13.77 17.95 -9.85
CA ARG A 184 13.89 18.47 -8.48
C ARG A 184 12.74 19.40 -8.09
N GLU A 185 12.38 20.33 -8.96
CA GLU A 185 11.23 21.23 -8.73
C GLU A 185 9.92 20.43 -8.65
N ALA A 186 9.73 19.48 -9.54
CA ALA A 186 8.55 18.62 -9.56
C ALA A 186 8.43 17.77 -8.27
N VAL A 187 9.52 17.15 -7.81
CA VAL A 187 9.55 16.39 -6.54
C VAL A 187 9.30 17.31 -5.34
N SER A 188 9.89 18.51 -5.34
CA SER A 188 9.64 19.48 -4.27
C SER A 188 8.16 19.90 -4.21
N ALA A 189 7.55 20.15 -5.37
CA ALA A 189 6.13 20.47 -5.45
C ALA A 189 5.24 19.30 -4.99
N TRP A 190 5.63 18.07 -5.32
CA TRP A 190 4.96 16.85 -4.90
C TRP A 190 4.97 16.66 -3.37
N ASN A 191 6.11 16.87 -2.72
CA ASN A 191 6.27 16.67 -1.28
C ASN A 191 5.66 17.81 -0.44
N LYS A 192 5.67 19.03 -0.96
CA LYS A 192 5.27 20.27 -0.24
C LYS A 192 3.92 20.18 0.50
N PRO A 193 2.85 19.61 -0.03
CA PRO A 193 1.55 19.59 0.64
C PRO A 193 1.56 18.89 2.00
N LEU A 194 2.35 17.82 2.15
CA LEU A 194 2.41 17.03 3.38
C LEU A 194 3.60 17.34 4.27
N GLU A 195 4.57 18.14 3.80
CA GLU A 195 5.84 18.37 4.50
C GLU A 195 5.67 18.96 5.92
N LYS A 196 4.60 19.71 6.16
CA LYS A 196 4.31 20.28 7.48
C LYS A 196 3.79 19.26 8.50
N VAL A 197 3.13 18.21 8.01
CA VAL A 197 2.44 17.19 8.82
C VAL A 197 3.24 15.91 8.87
N PHE A 198 3.79 15.53 7.72
CA PHE A 198 4.58 14.33 7.53
C PHE A 198 5.88 14.70 6.79
N LYS A 199 6.91 14.99 7.54
CA LYS A 199 8.20 15.45 7.00
C LYS A 199 8.88 14.34 6.20
N THR A 200 9.43 14.68 5.04
CA THR A 200 10.24 13.76 4.23
C THR A 200 11.58 13.43 4.88
N VAL A 201 12.06 14.29 5.79
CA VAL A 201 13.29 14.07 6.54
C VAL A 201 12.99 14.14 8.03
N SER A 202 13.32 13.10 8.78
CA SER A 202 13.25 13.11 10.24
C SER A 202 14.33 14.06 10.78
N GLY A 203 13.95 14.95 11.70
CA GLY A 203 14.71 16.09 12.23
C GLY A 203 16.16 15.95 12.71
N ALA A 204 16.92 14.98 12.23
CA ALA A 204 18.37 14.98 12.28
C ALA A 204 18.88 15.83 11.09
N GLU A 205 19.87 16.68 11.33
CA GLU A 205 20.65 17.29 10.24
C GLU A 205 21.33 16.17 9.45
N LEU A 206 20.60 15.63 8.48
CA LEU A 206 21.23 14.78 7.48
C LEU A 206 22.00 15.70 6.55
N PRO A 207 23.25 15.34 6.17
CA PRO A 207 23.94 16.07 5.11
C PRO A 207 23.03 16.12 3.88
N GLU A 208 23.08 17.24 3.14
CA GLU A 208 22.36 17.39 1.88
C GLU A 208 22.71 16.20 0.99
N VAL A 209 21.94 15.12 1.10
CA VAL A 209 22.00 14.04 0.15
C VAL A 209 21.22 14.55 -1.05
N ASP A 210 21.93 14.80 -2.14
CA ASP A 210 21.29 15.07 -3.41
C ASP A 210 20.42 13.84 -3.73
N ALA A 211 19.11 13.97 -3.54
CA ALA A 211 18.17 12.86 -3.74
C ALA A 211 18.20 12.31 -5.19
N LEU A 212 18.82 13.05 -6.09
CA LEU A 212 19.05 12.66 -7.48
C LEU A 212 20.41 11.97 -7.70
N ASN A 213 21.27 11.92 -6.68
CA ASN A 213 22.53 11.18 -6.70
C ASN A 213 22.43 9.85 -5.94
N VAL A 214 21.28 9.21 -5.95
CA VAL A 214 21.25 7.78 -5.66
C VAL A 214 22.05 7.12 -6.76
N ALA A 215 23.23 6.61 -6.41
CA ALA A 215 24.03 5.82 -7.34
C ALA A 215 23.10 4.79 -7.97
N ALA A 216 23.06 4.76 -9.29
CA ALA A 216 22.28 3.75 -10.00
C ALA A 216 22.63 2.40 -9.35
N ALA A 217 21.62 1.64 -8.93
CA ALA A 217 21.85 0.29 -8.47
C ALA A 217 22.70 -0.39 -9.52
N ASP A 218 23.83 -0.95 -9.14
CA ASP A 218 24.65 -1.68 -10.09
C ASP A 218 23.83 -2.84 -10.68
N GLU A 219 24.34 -3.49 -11.69
CA GLU A 219 23.67 -4.60 -12.38
C GLU A 219 23.23 -5.75 -11.43
N ASN A 220 23.73 -5.74 -10.20
CA ASN A 220 23.44 -6.73 -9.15
C ASN A 220 22.35 -6.27 -8.17
N GLY A 221 21.78 -5.08 -8.33
CA GLY A 221 20.76 -4.51 -7.45
C GLY A 221 21.33 -3.99 -6.12
N ILE A 222 20.45 -3.76 -5.16
CA ILE A 222 20.85 -3.31 -3.81
C ILE A 222 21.50 -4.50 -3.09
N VAL A 223 22.82 -4.44 -2.93
CA VAL A 223 23.55 -5.41 -2.12
C VAL A 223 23.66 -4.86 -0.71
N ALA A 224 23.09 -5.58 0.27
CA ALA A 224 23.31 -5.26 1.66
C ALA A 224 24.71 -5.76 2.07
N ASP A 225 25.64 -4.84 2.29
CA ASP A 225 27.00 -5.15 2.75
C ASP A 225 27.04 -5.78 4.15
N SER A 226 25.94 -5.65 4.90
CA SER A 226 25.80 -6.27 6.21
C SER A 226 24.42 -6.87 6.40
N CYS A 227 24.35 -8.18 6.55
CA CYS A 227 23.19 -8.85 7.11
C CYS A 227 23.38 -8.98 8.62
N TYR A 228 22.37 -8.60 9.41
CA TYR A 228 22.40 -8.88 10.84
C TYR A 228 22.52 -10.38 11.05
N GLN A 229 23.62 -10.79 11.66
CA GLN A 229 23.79 -12.15 12.16
C GLN A 229 23.73 -12.11 13.68
N ALA A 230 22.72 -12.73 14.26
CA ALA A 230 22.63 -12.85 15.70
C ALA A 230 23.88 -13.58 16.21
N LYS A 231 24.70 -12.90 17.02
CA LYS A 231 25.89 -13.52 17.64
C LYS A 231 25.53 -14.68 18.58
N SER A 232 24.33 -14.63 19.13
CA SER A 232 23.75 -15.72 19.93
C SER A 232 22.23 -15.67 19.81
N ILE A 233 21.59 -16.82 19.69
CA ILE A 233 20.15 -16.95 19.83
C ILE A 233 19.88 -17.33 21.27
N HIS A 234 19.04 -16.56 21.97
CA HIS A 234 18.64 -16.92 23.31
C HIS A 234 17.85 -18.24 23.28
N VAL A 235 18.35 -19.21 23.98
CA VAL A 235 17.69 -20.52 24.14
C VAL A 235 17.18 -20.61 25.56
N CYS A 236 15.87 -20.76 25.74
CA CYS A 236 15.28 -20.93 27.06
C CYS A 236 15.90 -22.13 27.78
N SER A 237 16.35 -21.91 29.02
CA SER A 237 16.95 -22.95 29.86
C SER A 237 15.92 -24.02 30.30
N HIS A 238 14.66 -23.61 30.46
CA HIS A 238 13.55 -24.49 30.82
C HIS A 238 12.76 -24.85 29.58
N LYS A 239 13.05 -26.00 29.00
CA LYS A 239 12.34 -26.46 27.78
C LYS A 239 11.08 -27.22 28.22
N LEU A 240 9.95 -26.80 27.63
CA LEU A 240 8.67 -27.50 27.73
C LEU A 240 8.37 -28.18 26.40
N ALA A 241 7.81 -29.37 26.46
CA ALA A 241 7.42 -30.11 25.27
C ALA A 241 6.30 -29.36 24.50
N GLN A 242 5.39 -28.70 25.23
CA GLN A 242 4.32 -27.91 24.68
C GLN A 242 4.11 -26.66 25.55
N PRO A 243 4.63 -25.50 25.16
CA PRO A 243 4.41 -24.26 25.89
C PRO A 243 2.95 -23.80 25.75
N THR A 244 2.44 -23.17 26.81
CA THR A 244 1.12 -22.57 26.82
C THR A 244 1.22 -21.08 26.46
N VAL A 245 0.43 -20.65 25.51
CA VAL A 245 0.32 -19.24 25.06
C VAL A 245 -1.00 -18.68 25.55
N PHE A 246 -0.96 -17.57 26.25
CA PHE A 246 -2.14 -16.79 26.61
C PHE A 246 -2.37 -15.67 25.61
N ILE A 247 -3.57 -15.58 25.07
CA ILE A 247 -4.01 -14.50 24.20
C ILE A 247 -5.18 -13.76 24.87
N PRO A 248 -4.92 -12.59 25.48
CA PRO A 248 -5.98 -11.75 26.03
C PRO A 248 -6.78 -11.08 24.91
N VAL A 249 -8.10 -11.11 25.04
CA VAL A 249 -9.04 -10.51 24.07
C VAL A 249 -9.88 -9.47 24.77
N PHE A 250 -9.87 -8.24 24.20
CA PHE A 250 -10.68 -7.13 24.69
C PHE A 250 -11.71 -6.71 23.63
N PRO A 251 -12.74 -5.95 23.99
CA PRO A 251 -13.61 -5.34 22.99
C PRO A 251 -12.81 -4.58 21.93
N GLY A 252 -13.05 -4.91 20.66
CA GLY A 252 -12.28 -4.35 19.52
C GLY A 252 -10.99 -5.06 19.18
N THR A 253 -10.56 -6.06 19.96
CA THR A 253 -9.44 -6.94 19.59
C THR A 253 -9.78 -7.70 18.31
N ASN A 254 -8.78 -7.89 17.47
CA ASN A 254 -8.84 -8.63 16.21
C ASN A 254 -7.58 -9.49 16.08
N CYS A 255 -7.55 -10.41 15.12
CA CYS A 255 -6.41 -11.29 14.87
C CYS A 255 -6.14 -12.40 15.91
N GLU A 256 -6.98 -12.59 16.93
CA GLU A 256 -6.83 -13.66 17.92
C GLU A 256 -6.91 -15.05 17.30
N TYR A 257 -7.76 -15.25 16.29
CA TYR A 257 -7.88 -16.52 15.59
C TYR A 257 -6.64 -16.86 14.78
N ASP A 258 -6.12 -15.90 14.01
CA ASP A 258 -4.93 -16.11 13.18
C ASP A 258 -3.69 -16.33 14.05
N SER A 259 -3.58 -15.59 15.13
CA SER A 259 -2.53 -15.75 16.14
C SER A 259 -2.62 -17.12 16.79
N THR A 260 -3.80 -17.55 17.21
CA THR A 260 -4.02 -18.91 17.76
C THR A 260 -3.53 -19.97 16.80
N ARG A 261 -3.95 -19.91 15.53
CA ARG A 261 -3.54 -20.88 14.50
C ARG A 261 -2.03 -20.90 14.26
N ALA A 262 -1.38 -19.73 14.34
CA ALA A 262 0.07 -19.64 14.15
C ALA A 262 0.83 -20.35 15.29
N PHE A 263 0.44 -20.12 16.54
CA PHE A 263 1.05 -20.78 17.70
C PHE A 263 0.74 -22.27 17.75
N GLU A 264 -0.49 -22.70 17.44
CA GLU A 264 -0.86 -24.12 17.38
C GLU A 264 -0.05 -24.87 16.30
N ARG A 265 0.15 -24.27 15.13
CA ARG A 265 1.01 -24.82 14.07
C ARG A 265 2.46 -24.97 14.52
N ALA A 266 2.92 -24.09 15.41
CA ALA A 266 4.23 -24.19 16.03
C ALA A 266 4.30 -25.21 17.18
N GLY A 267 3.20 -25.90 17.51
CA GLY A 267 3.12 -26.93 18.53
C GLY A 267 2.77 -26.43 19.93
N ALA A 268 2.39 -25.17 20.10
CA ALA A 268 1.99 -24.63 21.39
C ALA A 268 0.52 -24.99 21.72
N LYS A 269 0.18 -24.94 23.01
CA LYS A 269 -1.20 -24.91 23.48
C LYS A 269 -1.64 -23.46 23.64
N VAL A 270 -2.76 -23.08 23.05
CA VAL A 270 -3.26 -21.69 23.13
C VAL A 270 -4.47 -21.61 24.06
N ILE A 271 -4.51 -20.59 24.87
CA ILE A 271 -5.66 -20.22 25.72
C ILE A 271 -6.03 -18.78 25.35
N THR A 272 -7.19 -18.62 24.73
CA THR A 272 -7.78 -17.32 24.44
C THR A 272 -8.82 -17.00 25.50
N GLN A 273 -8.70 -15.85 26.16
CA GLN A 273 -9.62 -15.44 27.22
C GLN A 273 -10.14 -14.03 26.95
N VAL A 274 -11.47 -13.91 26.91
CA VAL A 274 -12.15 -12.62 26.73
C VAL A 274 -12.21 -11.86 28.05
N PHE A 275 -11.88 -10.57 28.00
CA PHE A 275 -12.09 -9.64 29.09
C PHE A 275 -13.48 -9.00 28.95
N SER A 276 -14.41 -9.34 29.82
CA SER A 276 -15.74 -8.74 29.89
C SER A 276 -15.70 -7.47 30.76
N ASN A 277 -16.28 -6.38 30.28
CA ASN A 277 -16.28 -5.08 30.95
C ASN A 277 -17.70 -4.48 31.08
N LEU A 278 -18.74 -5.31 30.98
CA LEU A 278 -20.11 -4.85 31.00
C LEU A 278 -20.57 -4.43 32.41
N SER A 279 -19.98 -5.02 33.45
CA SER A 279 -20.27 -4.71 34.85
C SER A 279 -19.01 -4.76 35.71
N ALA A 280 -19.09 -4.22 36.92
CA ALA A 280 -17.99 -4.32 37.89
C ALA A 280 -17.69 -5.78 38.33
N GLU A 281 -18.69 -6.65 38.27
CA GLU A 281 -18.55 -8.08 38.57
C GLU A 281 -17.82 -8.78 37.40
N ASP A 282 -18.19 -8.47 36.17
CA ASP A 282 -17.50 -8.99 34.97
C ASP A 282 -16.02 -8.61 34.95
N ILE A 283 -15.71 -7.35 35.31
CA ILE A 283 -14.34 -6.89 35.40
C ILE A 283 -13.54 -7.70 36.44
N ARG A 284 -14.11 -7.88 37.65
CA ARG A 284 -13.45 -8.70 38.69
C ARG A 284 -13.22 -10.13 38.22
N GLY A 285 -14.28 -10.74 37.67
CA GLY A 285 -14.20 -12.09 37.12
C GLY A 285 -13.20 -12.25 36.03
N SER A 286 -13.08 -11.25 35.14
CA SER A 286 -12.08 -11.23 34.05
C SER A 286 -10.65 -11.09 34.59
N VAL A 287 -10.44 -10.25 35.61
CA VAL A 287 -9.13 -10.12 36.28
C VAL A 287 -8.70 -11.44 36.91
N ASP A 288 -9.59 -12.10 37.64
CA ASP A 288 -9.28 -13.39 38.27
C ASP A 288 -9.02 -14.49 37.21
N ALA A 289 -9.77 -14.48 36.12
CA ALA A 289 -9.57 -15.41 35.02
C ALA A 289 -8.19 -15.17 34.32
N PHE A 290 -7.82 -13.93 34.08
CA PHE A 290 -6.52 -13.57 33.50
C PHE A 290 -5.37 -13.98 34.40
N GLU A 291 -5.41 -13.63 35.70
CA GLU A 291 -4.42 -14.06 36.70
C GLU A 291 -4.20 -15.58 36.65
N LYS A 292 -5.28 -16.35 36.66
CA LYS A 292 -5.21 -17.81 36.60
C LYS A 292 -4.56 -18.33 35.31
N VAL A 293 -4.85 -17.74 34.16
CA VAL A 293 -4.28 -18.17 32.88
C VAL A 293 -2.82 -17.75 32.77
N ILE A 294 -2.47 -16.53 33.20
CA ILE A 294 -1.10 -16.02 33.17
C ILE A 294 -0.18 -16.92 33.97
N ASN A 295 -0.59 -17.34 35.18
CA ASN A 295 0.18 -18.26 36.03
C ASN A 295 0.43 -19.64 35.41
N GLN A 296 -0.25 -20.01 34.32
CA GLN A 296 -0.06 -21.26 33.59
C GLN A 296 0.68 -21.07 32.26
N ALA A 297 0.77 -19.83 31.77
CA ALA A 297 1.31 -19.51 30.47
C ALA A 297 2.82 -19.24 30.53
N GLN A 298 3.53 -19.57 29.48
CA GLN A 298 4.93 -19.21 29.27
C GLN A 298 5.10 -18.06 28.28
N ILE A 299 4.05 -17.79 27.53
CA ILE A 299 4.02 -16.73 26.50
C ILE A 299 2.71 -15.97 26.65
N ILE A 300 2.77 -14.64 26.65
CA ILE A 300 1.62 -13.77 26.54
C ILE A 300 1.72 -13.08 25.17
N MET A 301 0.70 -13.26 24.34
CA MET A 301 0.64 -12.67 23.01
C MET A 301 -0.47 -11.62 22.96
N PHE A 302 -0.11 -10.37 22.75
CA PHE A 302 -1.06 -9.29 22.57
C PHE A 302 -1.46 -9.19 21.09
N PRO A 303 -2.70 -9.54 20.73
CA PRO A 303 -3.14 -9.44 19.34
C PRO A 303 -3.42 -7.99 18.95
N GLY A 304 -3.47 -7.76 17.64
CA GLY A 304 -3.85 -6.47 17.08
C GLY A 304 -5.34 -6.17 17.21
N GLY A 305 -5.75 -5.01 16.70
CA GLY A 305 -7.13 -4.53 16.67
C GLY A 305 -7.29 -3.15 17.29
N PHE A 306 -8.53 -2.72 17.42
CA PHE A 306 -8.91 -1.40 17.90
C PHE A 306 -9.51 -1.47 19.30
N SER A 307 -8.77 -1.96 20.29
CA SER A 307 -9.27 -2.04 21.66
C SER A 307 -9.50 -0.63 22.22
N ALA A 308 -10.75 -0.27 22.51
CA ALA A 308 -11.24 1.06 22.85
C ALA A 308 -11.23 2.09 21.69
N GLY A 309 -11.14 1.65 20.43
CA GLY A 309 -11.11 2.52 19.25
C GLY A 309 -9.74 3.14 18.98
N ASP A 310 -9.62 3.84 17.86
CA ASP A 310 -8.41 4.57 17.43
C ASP A 310 -8.41 6.02 17.93
N GLU A 311 -8.78 6.22 19.18
CA GLU A 311 -8.77 7.53 19.81
C GLU A 311 -7.33 8.04 20.08
N PRO A 312 -7.15 9.32 20.42
CA PRO A 312 -5.82 9.93 20.56
C PRO A 312 -4.85 9.17 21.46
N ASP A 313 -5.37 8.43 22.43
CA ASP A 313 -4.58 7.65 23.38
C ASP A 313 -4.12 6.28 22.82
N GLY A 314 -4.50 5.96 21.60
CA GLY A 314 -4.12 4.73 20.91
C GLY A 314 -5.05 3.54 21.15
N SER A 315 -4.90 2.52 20.28
CA SER A 315 -5.77 1.33 20.26
C SER A 315 -5.48 0.30 21.35
N ALA A 316 -4.43 0.46 22.14
CA ALA A 316 -4.05 -0.46 23.22
C ALA A 316 -4.58 -0.10 24.61
N LYS A 317 -5.52 0.84 24.69
CA LYS A 317 -6.01 1.42 25.94
C LYS A 317 -6.53 0.39 26.95
N PHE A 318 -7.31 -0.58 26.50
CA PHE A 318 -7.80 -1.65 27.38
C PHE A 318 -6.66 -2.54 27.88
N PHE A 319 -5.74 -2.91 27.02
CA PHE A 319 -4.56 -3.67 27.42
C PHE A 319 -3.76 -2.93 28.48
N ALA A 320 -3.41 -1.68 28.23
CA ALA A 320 -2.65 -0.85 29.15
C ALA A 320 -3.35 -0.73 30.53
N THR A 321 -4.66 -0.52 30.54
CA THR A 321 -5.42 -0.37 31.78
C THR A 321 -5.51 -1.69 32.56
N ALA A 322 -5.83 -2.79 31.88
CA ALA A 322 -5.99 -4.09 32.54
C ALA A 322 -4.66 -4.62 33.12
N PHE A 323 -3.56 -4.46 32.38
CA PHE A 323 -2.25 -4.92 32.83
C PHE A 323 -1.59 -4.02 33.89
N GLN A 324 -2.18 -2.89 34.22
CA GLN A 324 -1.86 -2.10 35.43
C GLN A 324 -2.58 -2.57 36.69
N ASN A 325 -3.58 -3.45 36.55
CA ASN A 325 -4.24 -4.05 37.72
C ASN A 325 -3.23 -4.83 38.54
N ALA A 326 -3.25 -4.66 39.88
CA ALA A 326 -2.24 -5.23 40.77
C ALA A 326 -2.09 -6.74 40.63
N LYS A 327 -3.22 -7.50 40.57
CA LYS A 327 -3.20 -8.97 40.43
C LYS A 327 -2.60 -9.43 39.11
N ILE A 328 -3.02 -8.78 37.99
CA ILE A 328 -2.49 -9.12 36.65
C ILE A 328 -1.01 -8.77 36.59
N LYS A 329 -0.63 -7.60 37.10
CA LYS A 329 0.77 -7.16 37.12
C LYS A 329 1.67 -8.12 37.92
N GLU A 330 1.21 -8.54 39.09
CA GLU A 330 1.94 -9.50 39.93
C GLU A 330 2.06 -10.87 39.24
N ALA A 331 1.04 -11.32 38.53
CA ALA A 331 1.07 -12.58 37.81
C ALA A 331 2.05 -12.58 36.60
N VAL A 332 2.34 -11.40 36.03
CA VAL A 332 3.27 -11.25 34.89
C VAL A 332 4.72 -11.14 35.36
N THR A 333 4.99 -10.64 36.58
CA THR A 333 6.34 -10.42 37.12
C THR A 333 6.87 -11.64 37.87
#